data_18df7c2697df0c96a9ebfb1d763f18f9
#
_entry.id   18df7c2697df0c96a9ebfb1d763f18f9
#
_cell.length_a   1.000
_cell.length_b   1.000
_cell.length_c   1.000
_cell.angle_alpha   90.00
_cell.angle_beta   90.00
_cell.angle_gamma   90.00
#
_symmetry.space_group_name_H-M   'P 1'
#
loop_
_entity.id
_entity.type
_entity.pdbx_description
1 polymer ?
#
loop_
_entity_poly.entity_id
_entity_poly.type
_entity_poly.pdbx_seq_one_letter_code
_entity_poly.pdbx_strand_id
1 'polypeptide(L)'
;APLFVIWLGIGLASKVALSLVLVAVLMFFAVYGGVKEVDPRLLERVRTLGGGRYWLLREVYLPSLTAWVLSSLKVAVGFAFTGAVVGEFVAASRGLGYLLSFAQSTYNARLSLALIALVVLFVLLLFYAFDRLEARLLRWRPRSPAKA
;
A
#
# COMPACT_ATOMS: atom_id res chain seq x y z
N ALA A 1 9.00 -9.53 -12.15
CA ALA A 1 7.85 -10.41 -12.32
C ALA A 1 8.23 -11.81 -12.87
N PRO A 2 9.05 -11.94 -13.93
CA PRO A 2 9.39 -13.27 -14.50
C PRO A 2 10.01 -14.25 -13.51
N LEU A 3 10.86 -13.81 -12.61
CA LEU A 3 11.49 -14.67 -11.59
C LEU A 3 10.46 -15.36 -10.69
N PHE A 4 9.42 -14.65 -10.26
CA PHE A 4 8.37 -15.23 -9.43
C PHE A 4 7.54 -16.25 -10.19
N VAL A 5 7.36 -16.05 -11.51
CA VAL A 5 6.66 -17.00 -12.36
C VAL A 5 7.47 -18.28 -12.55
N ILE A 6 8.79 -18.18 -12.70
CA ILE A 6 9.68 -19.34 -12.83
C ILE A 6 9.71 -20.14 -11.53
N TRP A 7 9.72 -19.48 -10.36
CA TRP A 7 9.81 -20.16 -9.06
C TRP A 7 8.47 -20.71 -8.55
N LEU A 8 7.39 -19.95 -8.70
CA LEU A 8 6.08 -20.23 -8.10
C LEU A 8 5.06 -20.73 -9.15
N GLY A 9 5.45 -20.76 -10.42
CA GLY A 9 4.57 -21.15 -11.52
C GLY A 9 3.58 -20.07 -11.94
N ILE A 10 2.81 -20.38 -12.98
CA ILE A 10 1.73 -19.52 -13.50
C ILE A 10 0.50 -19.69 -12.59
N GLY A 11 0.32 -18.80 -11.62
CA GLY A 11 -0.79 -18.94 -10.69
C GLY A 11 -1.00 -17.71 -9.81
N LEU A 12 -1.85 -17.86 -8.79
CA LEU A 12 -2.11 -16.81 -7.81
C LEU A 12 -0.87 -16.52 -6.95
N ALA A 13 -0.06 -17.56 -6.65
CA ALA A 13 1.09 -17.46 -5.78
C ALA A 13 2.14 -16.48 -6.30
N SER A 14 2.48 -16.50 -7.58
CA SER A 14 3.45 -15.58 -8.20
C SER A 14 2.96 -14.12 -8.17
N LYS A 15 1.67 -13.88 -8.37
CA LYS A 15 1.04 -12.55 -8.32
C LYS A 15 1.05 -11.98 -6.91
N VAL A 16 0.69 -12.82 -5.93
CA VAL A 16 0.71 -12.46 -4.50
C VAL A 16 2.13 -12.15 -4.06
N ALA A 17 3.11 -12.98 -4.44
CA ALA A 17 4.51 -12.75 -4.09
C ALA A 17 5.05 -11.44 -4.67
N LEU A 18 4.73 -11.11 -5.93
CA LEU A 18 5.11 -9.87 -6.56
C LEU A 18 4.50 -8.65 -5.85
N SER A 19 3.19 -8.71 -5.58
CA SER A 19 2.48 -7.65 -4.85
C SER A 19 3.02 -7.48 -3.44
N LEU A 20 3.33 -8.58 -2.75
CA LEU A 20 3.86 -8.59 -1.39
C LEU A 20 5.23 -7.91 -1.33
N VAL A 21 6.12 -8.17 -2.27
CA VAL A 21 7.44 -7.52 -2.30
C VAL A 21 7.31 -6.01 -2.50
N LEU A 22 6.46 -5.57 -3.43
CA LEU A 22 6.23 -4.14 -3.66
C LEU A 22 5.67 -3.44 -2.40
N VAL A 23 4.68 -4.07 -1.76
CA VAL A 23 4.08 -3.54 -0.53
C VAL A 23 5.06 -3.57 0.63
N ALA A 24 5.86 -4.65 0.78
CA ALA A 24 6.82 -4.78 1.87
C ALA A 24 7.89 -3.68 1.84
N VAL A 25 8.43 -3.38 0.67
CA VAL A 25 9.41 -2.28 0.50
C VAL A 25 8.78 -0.94 0.89
N LEU A 26 7.57 -0.66 0.41
CA LEU A 26 6.87 0.57 0.74
C LEU A 26 6.57 0.68 2.24
N MET A 27 6.07 -0.40 2.85
CA MET A 27 5.77 -0.44 4.28
C MET A 27 7.02 -0.33 5.15
N PHE A 28 8.14 -0.91 4.71
CA PHE A 28 9.42 -0.72 5.39
C PHE A 28 9.80 0.76 5.50
N PHE A 29 9.72 1.50 4.39
CA PHE A 29 10.03 2.93 4.40
C PHE A 29 9.00 3.75 5.18
N ALA A 30 7.74 3.37 5.15
CA ALA A 30 6.70 4.03 5.94
C ALA A 30 6.94 3.87 7.45
N VAL A 31 7.24 2.67 7.90
CA VAL A 31 7.57 2.40 9.32
C VAL A 31 8.87 3.10 9.72
N TYR A 32 9.91 3.03 8.88
CA TYR A 32 11.18 3.72 9.12
C TYR A 32 10.98 5.23 9.26
N GLY A 33 10.21 5.85 8.37
CA GLY A 33 9.85 7.27 8.43
C GLY A 33 9.08 7.60 9.72
N GLY A 34 8.09 6.78 10.06
CA GLY A 34 7.29 6.95 11.27
C GLY A 34 8.11 6.88 12.56
N VAL A 35 9.12 6.00 12.62
CA VAL A 35 10.04 5.94 13.78
C VAL A 35 10.92 7.20 13.86
N LYS A 36 11.42 7.68 12.71
CA LYS A 36 12.34 8.83 12.66
C LYS A 36 11.64 10.17 12.97
N GLU A 37 10.34 10.25 12.75
CA GLU A 37 9.56 11.49 12.95
C GLU A 37 8.95 11.61 14.37
N VAL A 38 9.24 10.65 15.25
CA VAL A 38 8.85 10.73 16.66
C VAL A 38 9.54 11.93 17.30
N ASP A 39 8.75 12.86 17.87
CA ASP A 39 9.25 14.07 18.54
C ASP A 39 10.14 13.69 19.74
N PRO A 40 11.42 14.10 19.76
CA PRO A 40 12.33 13.84 20.88
C PRO A 40 11.80 14.36 22.22
N ARG A 41 11.02 15.44 22.21
CA ARG A 41 10.40 16.01 23.41
C ARG A 41 9.42 15.04 24.09
N LEU A 42 8.71 14.22 23.31
CA LEU A 42 7.83 13.19 23.86
C LEU A 42 8.62 12.08 24.54
N LEU A 43 9.78 11.72 23.96
CA LEU A 43 10.68 10.73 24.54
C LEU A 43 11.27 11.21 25.89
N GLU A 44 11.68 12.48 25.95
CA GLU A 44 12.18 13.09 27.19
C GLU A 44 11.11 13.16 28.27
N ARG A 45 9.87 13.55 27.92
CA ARG A 45 8.75 13.58 28.89
C ARG A 45 8.48 12.22 29.51
N VAL A 46 8.46 11.16 28.71
CA VAL A 46 8.23 9.80 29.26
C VAL A 46 9.39 9.38 30.15
N ARG A 47 10.63 9.74 29.81
CA ARG A 47 11.81 9.44 30.64
C ARG A 47 11.80 10.19 31.96
N THR A 48 11.45 11.48 31.97
CA THR A 48 11.36 12.29 33.20
C THR A 48 10.26 11.81 34.13
N LEU A 49 9.20 11.19 33.61
CA LEU A 49 8.13 10.57 34.39
C LEU A 49 8.50 9.16 34.90
N GLY A 50 9.76 8.72 34.72
CA GLY A 50 10.22 7.39 35.14
C GLY A 50 9.78 6.24 34.23
N GLY A 51 9.28 6.54 33.04
CA GLY A 51 8.82 5.52 32.07
C GLY A 51 9.98 4.72 31.50
N GLY A 52 9.93 3.39 31.66
CA GLY A 52 10.87 2.45 31.04
C GLY A 52 10.66 2.26 29.52
N ARG A 53 11.50 1.43 28.88
CA ARG A 53 11.43 1.13 27.45
C ARG A 53 10.04 0.65 26.98
N TYR A 54 9.32 -0.08 27.82
CA TYR A 54 7.98 -0.57 27.52
C TYR A 54 6.96 0.58 27.37
N TRP A 55 7.03 1.57 28.27
CA TRP A 55 6.17 2.76 28.22
C TRP A 55 6.47 3.62 26.98
N LEU A 56 7.75 3.77 26.60
CA LEU A 56 8.15 4.47 25.38
C LEU A 56 7.56 3.79 24.13
N LEU A 57 7.64 2.47 24.06
CA LEU A 57 7.06 1.72 22.93
C LEU A 57 5.54 1.88 22.87
N ARG A 58 4.85 1.74 23.98
CA ARG A 58 3.39 1.72 24.03
C ARG A 58 2.76 3.10 23.85
N GLU A 59 3.30 4.12 24.50
CA GLU A 59 2.67 5.44 24.59
C GLU A 59 3.19 6.43 23.53
N VAL A 60 4.37 6.20 22.96
CA VAL A 60 4.98 7.11 21.98
C VAL A 60 5.12 6.45 20.61
N TYR A 61 5.86 5.34 20.53
CA TYR A 61 6.13 4.73 19.24
C TYR A 61 4.89 4.09 18.61
N LEU A 62 4.14 3.30 19.35
CA LEU A 62 2.98 2.57 18.81
C LEU A 62 1.91 3.50 18.23
N PRO A 63 1.45 4.56 18.92
CA PRO A 63 0.49 5.49 18.37
C PRO A 63 1.01 6.27 17.16
N SER A 64 2.30 6.65 17.18
CA SER A 64 2.92 7.35 16.04
C SER A 64 3.04 6.45 14.83
N LEU A 65 3.52 5.21 15.01
CA LEU A 65 3.65 4.22 13.93
C LEU A 65 2.30 3.82 13.33
N THR A 66 1.27 3.63 14.16
CA THR A 66 -0.07 3.29 13.64
C THR A 66 -0.62 4.37 12.73
N ALA A 67 -0.40 5.64 13.06
CA ALA A 67 -0.81 6.75 12.22
C ALA A 67 -0.08 6.75 10.87
N TRP A 68 1.24 6.49 10.86
CA TRP A 68 2.05 6.39 9.65
C TRP A 68 1.69 5.19 8.79
N VAL A 69 1.52 4.02 9.40
CA VAL A 69 1.11 2.79 8.72
C VAL A 69 -0.27 2.96 8.08
N LEU A 70 -1.25 3.52 8.81
CA LEU A 70 -2.59 3.77 8.26
C LEU A 70 -2.56 4.73 7.08
N SER A 71 -1.78 5.82 7.17
CA SER A 71 -1.63 6.77 6.06
C SER A 71 -0.96 6.13 4.84
N SER A 72 0.01 5.22 5.07
CA SER A 72 0.73 4.52 3.99
C SER A 72 -0.08 3.37 3.39
N LEU A 73 -1.08 2.85 4.10
CA LEU A 73 -1.88 1.71 3.67
C LEU A 73 -2.62 2.00 2.35
N LYS A 74 -3.10 3.22 2.17
CA LYS A 74 -3.72 3.66 0.92
C LYS A 74 -2.78 3.52 -0.28
N VAL A 75 -1.55 3.98 -0.14
CA VAL A 75 -0.53 3.87 -1.18
C VAL A 75 -0.15 2.41 -1.40
N ALA A 76 -0.04 1.63 -0.31
CA ALA A 76 0.27 0.20 -0.36
C ALA A 76 -0.76 -0.60 -1.17
N VAL A 77 -2.05 -0.27 -1.05
CA VAL A 77 -3.12 -0.90 -1.86
C VAL A 77 -2.94 -0.63 -3.34
N GLY A 78 -2.56 0.61 -3.72
CA GLY A 78 -2.23 0.94 -5.11
C GLY A 78 -1.06 0.11 -5.63
N PHE A 79 0.01 -0.05 -4.85
CA PHE A 79 1.15 -0.90 -5.22
C PHE A 79 0.79 -2.39 -5.27
N ALA A 80 -0.04 -2.88 -4.34
CA ALA A 80 -0.52 -4.26 -4.37
C ALA A 80 -1.32 -4.56 -5.64
N PHE A 81 -2.23 -3.64 -6.01
CA PHE A 81 -3.00 -3.76 -7.23
C PHE A 81 -2.11 -3.71 -8.49
N THR A 82 -1.15 -2.78 -8.54
CA THR A 82 -0.18 -2.70 -9.63
C THR A 82 0.62 -3.99 -9.76
N GLY A 83 1.10 -4.54 -8.64
CA GLY A 83 1.81 -5.82 -8.63
C GLY A 83 0.96 -6.98 -9.17
N ALA A 84 -0.32 -7.03 -8.81
CA ALA A 84 -1.25 -8.04 -9.30
C ALA A 84 -1.47 -7.92 -10.83
N VAL A 85 -1.76 -6.70 -11.31
CA VAL A 85 -1.97 -6.44 -12.74
C VAL A 85 -0.72 -6.73 -13.57
N VAL A 86 0.46 -6.30 -13.09
CA VAL A 86 1.74 -6.59 -13.76
C VAL A 86 2.02 -8.11 -13.77
N GLY A 87 1.74 -8.79 -12.67
CA GLY A 87 1.85 -10.26 -12.60
C GLY A 87 0.92 -10.96 -13.58
N GLU A 88 -0.30 -10.46 -13.76
CA GLU A 88 -1.25 -10.97 -14.76
C GLU A 88 -0.82 -10.67 -16.19
N PHE A 89 -0.28 -9.49 -16.42
CA PHE A 89 0.19 -9.08 -17.73
C PHE A 89 1.35 -9.95 -18.25
N VAL A 90 2.28 -10.31 -17.36
CA VAL A 90 3.48 -11.08 -17.71
C VAL A 90 3.17 -12.56 -17.93
N ALA A 91 2.36 -13.17 -17.04
CA ALA A 91 2.12 -14.61 -17.09
C ALA A 91 0.80 -14.96 -16.40
N ALA A 92 -0.28 -14.85 -17.13
CA ALA A 92 -1.57 -15.35 -16.69
C ALA A 92 -2.39 -15.92 -17.84
N SER A 93 -3.33 -16.81 -17.52
CA SER A 93 -4.33 -17.33 -18.44
C SER A 93 -5.69 -16.63 -18.31
N ARG A 94 -5.83 -15.75 -17.33
CA ARG A 94 -7.08 -15.01 -17.01
C ARG A 94 -6.79 -13.81 -16.13
N GLY A 95 -7.65 -12.80 -16.20
CA GLY A 95 -7.55 -11.56 -15.42
C GLY A 95 -7.50 -10.32 -16.31
N LEU A 96 -7.56 -9.13 -15.68
CA LEU A 96 -7.53 -7.86 -16.42
C LEU A 96 -6.18 -7.60 -17.10
N GLY A 97 -5.08 -7.96 -16.42
CA GLY A 97 -3.74 -7.85 -16.99
C GLY A 97 -3.53 -8.79 -18.18
N TYR A 98 -4.07 -10.01 -18.11
CA TYR A 98 -4.06 -10.95 -19.23
C TYR A 98 -4.84 -10.39 -20.43
N LEU A 99 -6.06 -9.88 -20.23
CA LEU A 99 -6.85 -9.28 -21.29
C LEU A 99 -6.15 -8.08 -21.94
N LEU A 100 -5.44 -7.28 -21.13
CA LEU A 100 -4.66 -6.16 -21.61
C LEU A 100 -3.48 -6.62 -22.48
N SER A 101 -2.76 -7.66 -22.04
CA SER A 101 -1.68 -8.30 -22.81
C SER A 101 -2.20 -8.87 -24.14
N PHE A 102 -3.35 -9.55 -24.09
CA PHE A 102 -4.03 -10.07 -25.29
C PHE A 102 -4.44 -8.96 -26.26
N ALA A 103 -5.06 -7.89 -25.76
CA ALA A 103 -5.46 -6.76 -26.58
C ALA A 103 -4.26 -6.07 -27.25
N GLN A 104 -3.12 -6.00 -26.58
CA GLN A 104 -1.88 -5.46 -27.13
C GLN A 104 -1.28 -6.40 -28.18
N SER A 105 -1.23 -7.71 -27.91
CA SER A 105 -0.69 -8.70 -28.86
C SER A 105 -1.51 -8.78 -30.17
N THR A 106 -2.81 -8.49 -30.10
CA THR A 106 -3.70 -8.43 -31.25
C THR A 106 -3.82 -7.05 -31.89
N TYR A 107 -3.04 -6.07 -31.41
CA TYR A 107 -3.08 -4.67 -31.86
C TYR A 107 -4.48 -4.04 -31.82
N ASN A 108 -5.33 -4.51 -30.91
CA ASN A 108 -6.69 -4.01 -30.73
C ASN A 108 -6.71 -2.77 -29.82
N ALA A 109 -6.48 -1.60 -30.41
CA ALA A 109 -6.41 -0.35 -29.68
C ALA A 109 -7.71 -0.02 -28.92
N ARG A 110 -8.90 -0.36 -29.48
CA ARG A 110 -10.19 -0.11 -28.83
C ARG A 110 -10.33 -0.91 -27.56
N LEU A 111 -10.00 -2.20 -27.60
CA LEU A 111 -10.05 -3.08 -26.44
C LEU A 111 -9.02 -2.66 -25.38
N SER A 112 -7.80 -2.31 -25.80
CA SER A 112 -6.75 -1.84 -24.89
C SER A 112 -7.18 -0.58 -24.15
N LEU A 113 -7.73 0.43 -24.85
CA LEU A 113 -8.21 1.65 -24.21
C LEU A 113 -9.38 1.40 -23.27
N ALA A 114 -10.32 0.55 -23.63
CA ALA A 114 -11.45 0.19 -22.78
C ALA A 114 -10.98 -0.50 -21.49
N LEU A 115 -10.02 -1.43 -21.59
CA LEU A 115 -9.45 -2.11 -20.42
C LEU A 115 -8.64 -1.17 -19.53
N ILE A 116 -7.87 -0.25 -20.11
CA ILE A 116 -7.16 0.78 -19.35
C ILE A 116 -8.15 1.66 -18.59
N ALA A 117 -9.20 2.14 -19.25
CA ALA A 117 -10.25 2.94 -18.61
C ALA A 117 -10.92 2.18 -17.45
N LEU A 118 -11.19 0.90 -17.64
CA LEU A 118 -11.78 0.02 -16.61
C LEU A 118 -10.82 -0.15 -15.42
N VAL A 119 -9.53 -0.38 -15.66
CA VAL A 119 -8.50 -0.48 -14.62
C VAL A 119 -8.40 0.83 -13.82
N VAL A 120 -8.36 1.97 -14.51
CA VAL A 120 -8.32 3.30 -13.87
C VAL A 120 -9.57 3.52 -13.02
N LEU A 121 -10.75 3.23 -13.54
CA LEU A 121 -12.00 3.35 -12.80
C LEU A 121 -12.00 2.48 -11.53
N PHE A 122 -11.53 1.24 -11.65
CA PHE A 122 -11.43 0.32 -10.51
C PHE A 122 -10.47 0.83 -9.43
N VAL A 123 -9.30 1.37 -9.82
CA VAL A 123 -8.33 1.97 -8.89
C VAL A 123 -8.92 3.20 -8.18
N LEU A 124 -9.62 4.06 -8.92
CA LEU A 124 -10.29 5.22 -8.32
C LEU A 124 -11.35 4.82 -7.31
N LEU A 125 -12.14 3.79 -7.61
CA LEU A 125 -13.13 3.24 -6.67
C LEU A 125 -12.47 2.65 -5.43
N LEU A 126 -11.36 1.93 -5.58
CA LEU A 126 -10.58 1.43 -4.45
C LEU A 126 -10.07 2.57 -3.57
N PHE A 127 -9.46 3.59 -4.14
CA PHE A 127 -8.99 4.74 -3.37
C PHE A 127 -10.14 5.47 -2.67
N TYR A 128 -11.25 5.67 -3.34
CA TYR A 128 -12.44 6.25 -2.73
C TYR A 128 -12.96 5.43 -1.55
N ALA A 129 -13.00 4.11 -1.67
CA ALA A 129 -13.39 3.20 -0.59
C ALA A 129 -12.41 3.29 0.59
N PHE A 130 -11.10 3.35 0.31
CA PHE A 130 -10.08 3.52 1.35
C PHE A 130 -10.16 4.87 2.05
N ASP A 131 -10.40 5.96 1.33
CA ASP A 131 -10.61 7.30 1.93
C ASP A 131 -11.80 7.31 2.90
N ARG A 132 -12.87 6.62 2.51
CA ARG A 132 -14.05 6.48 3.39
C ARG A 132 -13.74 5.64 4.63
N LEU A 133 -12.97 4.57 4.47
CA LEU A 133 -12.55 3.69 5.57
C LEU A 133 -11.60 4.43 6.52
N GLU A 134 -10.59 5.10 5.99
CA GLU A 134 -9.64 5.92 6.75
C GLU A 134 -10.35 7.02 7.54
N ALA A 135 -11.27 7.74 6.91
CA ALA A 135 -12.06 8.78 7.57
C ALA A 135 -12.91 8.23 8.74
N ARG A 136 -13.36 6.97 8.64
CA ARG A 136 -14.09 6.31 9.74
C ARG A 136 -13.15 5.87 10.87
N LEU A 137 -12.00 5.29 10.53
CA LEU A 137 -11.03 4.79 11.50
C LEU A 137 -10.29 5.90 12.24
N LEU A 138 -9.97 7.00 11.55
CA LEU A 138 -9.26 8.14 12.14
C LEU A 138 -10.17 9.24 12.70
N ARG A 139 -11.45 8.96 12.89
CA ARG A 139 -12.44 9.91 13.42
C ARG A 139 -12.10 10.46 14.81
N TRP A 140 -11.27 9.76 15.57
CA TRP A 140 -10.78 10.15 16.89
C TRP A 140 -9.56 11.07 16.86
N ARG A 141 -8.89 11.24 15.69
CA ARG A 141 -7.70 12.10 15.58
C ARG A 141 -8.12 13.54 15.30
N PRO A 142 -7.79 14.52 16.18
CA PRO A 142 -7.99 15.94 15.87
C PRO A 142 -7.22 16.26 14.59
N ARG A 143 -7.89 16.86 13.61
CA ARG A 143 -7.22 17.41 12.44
C ARG A 143 -6.27 18.47 12.93
N SER A 144 -4.96 18.28 12.79
CA SER A 144 -3.99 19.36 12.94
C SER A 144 -4.39 20.49 12.00
N PRO A 145 -4.56 21.73 12.50
CA PRO A 145 -4.76 22.85 11.61
C PRO A 145 -3.54 22.93 10.70
N ALA A 146 -3.78 22.97 9.38
CA ALA A 146 -2.75 23.22 8.40
C ALA A 146 -1.96 24.44 8.84
N LYS A 147 -0.63 24.30 8.95
CA LYS A 147 0.24 25.45 9.14
C LYS A 147 0.04 26.35 7.93
N ALA A 148 -0.62 27.51 8.14
CA ALA A 148 -0.61 28.60 7.22
C ALA A 148 0.80 29.21 7.13
#